data_83a7ecc6d744ad8bc25911baba7d668b
#
_entry.id   83a7ecc6d744ad8bc25911baba7d668b
#
_cell.length_a   1.000
_cell.length_b   1.000
_cell.length_c   1.000
_cell.angle_alpha   90.00
_cell.angle_beta   90.00
_cell.angle_gamma   90.00
#
_symmetry.space_group_name_H-M   'P 1'
#
loop_
_entity.id
_entity.type
_entity.pdbx_description
1 polymer ?
#
loop_
_entity_poly.entity_id
_entity_poly.type
_entity_poly.pdbx_seq_one_letter_code
_entity_poly.pdbx_strand_id
1 'polypeptide(L)'
;MDFTFTSEQEALREQAREFLAANPEPTWAELADLGWTGVSIAEESGGAGLGFVEEAVLFEELGRALYHGPYLSTIGLALPALPDDLRSAVAAGEVSWTLALGPLVTDLDTADRVALVGGDGIYELEGEEREILTTTDETRPLGVVRGGEPGRKLAGSTVLAAIRSRSQAALAIEACGVARRALELAIEYASEREQFGRRIGVYQAVSHPLADAYTQLELARSLALWAAWCVAEGDGQAALASAAAKAHASEAAVKVCETAIQVHGGIGFTWEHVLHRLYKRALWIESFGTSATRLRAEIAAELLNGESMQGTAAPATPENAASGSGPGGSDRIGNGVGVASMGSDPDPSSQGG
;
A
#
# COMPACT_ATOMS: atom_id res chain seq x y z
N MET A 1 4.12 -12.47 23.94
CA MET A 1 4.40 -12.56 22.49
C MET A 1 5.87 -12.19 22.32
N ASP A 2 6.65 -13.05 21.71
CA ASP A 2 8.03 -12.74 21.32
C ASP A 2 8.01 -12.24 19.89
N PHE A 3 8.50 -11.03 19.65
CA PHE A 3 8.60 -10.43 18.32
C PHE A 3 9.95 -10.69 17.62
N THR A 4 10.76 -11.57 18.22
CA THR A 4 12.03 -12.00 17.62
C THR A 4 11.74 -13.03 16.52
N PHE A 5 12.24 -12.79 15.34
CA PHE A 5 12.15 -13.78 14.26
C PHE A 5 12.91 -15.04 14.60
N THR A 6 12.40 -16.18 14.11
CA THR A 6 13.12 -17.46 14.17
C THR A 6 14.34 -17.42 13.23
N SER A 7 15.25 -18.39 13.38
CA SER A 7 16.40 -18.52 12.47
C SER A 7 16.00 -18.70 11.02
N GLU A 8 14.88 -19.39 10.77
CA GLU A 8 14.33 -19.61 9.43
C GLU A 8 13.76 -18.31 8.82
N GLN A 9 13.04 -17.51 9.63
CA GLN A 9 12.52 -16.21 9.21
C GLN A 9 13.65 -15.20 8.94
N GLU A 10 14.72 -15.22 9.76
CA GLU A 10 15.91 -14.39 9.52
C GLU A 10 16.64 -14.82 8.23
N ALA A 11 16.78 -16.14 7.99
CA ALA A 11 17.37 -16.64 6.76
C ALA A 11 16.52 -16.26 5.52
N LEU A 12 15.20 -16.33 5.61
CA LEU A 12 14.29 -15.88 4.56
C LEU A 12 14.49 -14.39 4.28
N ARG A 13 14.62 -13.56 5.32
CA ARG A 13 14.85 -12.12 5.20
C ARG A 13 16.16 -11.80 4.51
N GLU A 14 17.26 -12.48 4.91
CA GLU A 14 18.58 -12.29 4.30
C GLU A 14 18.55 -12.69 2.82
N GLN A 15 17.99 -13.87 2.51
CA GLN A 15 17.84 -14.34 1.13
C GLN A 15 17.01 -13.38 0.27
N ALA A 16 15.87 -12.89 0.80
CA ALA A 16 15.03 -11.95 0.08
C ALA A 16 15.76 -10.64 -0.20
N ARG A 17 16.51 -10.13 0.77
CA ARG A 17 17.30 -8.91 0.63
C ARG A 17 18.39 -9.04 -0.42
N GLU A 18 19.14 -10.14 -0.40
CA GLU A 18 20.19 -10.40 -1.37
C GLU A 18 19.64 -10.57 -2.77
N PHE A 19 18.56 -11.34 -2.92
CA PHE A 19 17.92 -11.56 -4.21
C PHE A 19 17.39 -10.25 -4.82
N LEU A 20 16.65 -9.44 -4.05
CA LEU A 20 16.08 -8.18 -4.50
C LEU A 20 17.16 -7.10 -4.78
N ALA A 21 18.30 -7.16 -4.08
CA ALA A 21 19.43 -6.28 -4.38
C ALA A 21 20.12 -6.64 -5.71
N ALA A 22 20.18 -7.95 -6.02
CA ALA A 22 20.75 -8.45 -7.28
C ALA A 22 19.78 -8.34 -8.46
N ASN A 23 18.47 -8.37 -8.22
CA ASN A 23 17.39 -8.34 -9.21
C ASN A 23 16.38 -7.23 -8.85
N PRO A 24 16.59 -5.99 -9.30
CA PRO A 24 15.74 -4.85 -8.93
C PRO A 24 14.28 -4.93 -9.42
N GLU A 25 14.05 -5.67 -10.50
CA GLU A 25 12.74 -5.82 -11.14
C GLU A 25 12.44 -7.30 -11.40
N PRO A 26 12.30 -8.14 -10.35
CA PRO A 26 12.03 -9.56 -10.55
C PRO A 26 10.60 -9.76 -11.08
N THR A 27 10.46 -10.72 -11.98
CA THR A 27 9.18 -11.14 -12.52
C THR A 27 8.37 -11.95 -11.51
N TRP A 28 7.06 -12.09 -11.73
CA TRP A 28 6.20 -12.93 -10.91
C TRP A 28 6.67 -14.40 -10.89
N ALA A 29 7.11 -14.92 -12.04
CA ALA A 29 7.63 -16.28 -12.15
C ALA A 29 8.92 -16.48 -11.34
N GLU A 30 9.84 -15.52 -11.33
CA GLU A 30 11.06 -15.60 -10.52
C GLU A 30 10.77 -15.59 -9.00
N LEU A 31 9.71 -14.88 -8.57
CA LEU A 31 9.25 -14.97 -7.17
C LEU A 31 8.65 -16.33 -6.86
N ALA A 32 7.94 -16.93 -7.82
CA ALA A 32 7.39 -18.29 -7.69
C ALA A 32 8.47 -19.37 -7.63
N ASP A 33 9.52 -19.26 -8.44
CA ASP A 33 10.68 -20.16 -8.40
C ASP A 33 11.37 -20.17 -7.03
N LEU A 34 11.27 -19.07 -6.27
CA LEU A 34 11.73 -18.98 -4.89
C LEU A 34 10.67 -19.44 -3.86
N GLY A 35 9.49 -19.84 -4.30
CA GLY A 35 8.37 -20.25 -3.45
C GLY A 35 7.62 -19.10 -2.76
N TRP A 36 7.92 -17.83 -3.09
CA TRP A 36 7.36 -16.67 -2.40
C TRP A 36 5.87 -16.45 -2.68
N THR A 37 5.40 -16.89 -3.82
CA THR A 37 3.98 -16.78 -4.21
C THR A 37 3.08 -17.78 -3.49
N GLY A 38 3.67 -18.83 -2.92
CA GLY A 38 2.97 -19.93 -2.25
C GLY A 38 3.18 -20.02 -0.74
N VAL A 39 3.79 -19.03 -0.08
CA VAL A 39 4.21 -19.12 1.33
C VAL A 39 3.07 -19.53 2.26
N SER A 40 1.92 -18.86 2.23
CA SER A 40 0.76 -19.18 3.08
C SER A 40 -0.28 -20.07 2.40
N ILE A 41 0.00 -20.54 1.20
CA ILE A 41 -0.86 -21.49 0.51
C ILE A 41 -0.58 -22.89 1.05
N ALA A 42 -1.64 -23.67 1.26
CA ALA A 42 -1.53 -25.03 1.80
C ALA A 42 -0.65 -25.94 0.92
N GLU A 43 0.05 -26.90 1.52
CA GLU A 43 0.92 -27.84 0.81
C GLU A 43 0.15 -28.66 -0.23
N GLU A 44 -1.09 -29.03 0.05
CA GLU A 44 -1.98 -29.75 -0.87
C GLU A 44 -2.30 -28.95 -2.13
N SER A 45 -2.18 -27.60 -2.05
CA SER A 45 -2.32 -26.67 -3.17
C SER A 45 -0.99 -26.21 -3.76
N GLY A 46 0.10 -26.88 -3.44
CA GLY A 46 1.43 -26.60 -3.98
C GLY A 46 2.17 -25.45 -3.30
N GLY A 47 1.66 -24.94 -2.17
CA GLY A 47 2.32 -23.92 -1.36
C GLY A 47 3.23 -24.51 -0.28
N ALA A 48 3.77 -23.64 0.59
CA ALA A 48 4.63 -24.02 1.70
C ALA A 48 3.88 -24.30 3.00
N GLY A 49 2.58 -24.00 3.09
CA GLY A 49 1.77 -24.23 4.28
C GLY A 49 2.19 -23.40 5.50
N LEU A 50 2.95 -22.31 5.28
CA LEU A 50 3.41 -21.39 6.33
C LEU A 50 2.34 -20.34 6.66
N GLY A 51 2.69 -19.35 7.50
CA GLY A 51 1.75 -18.32 7.94
C GLY A 51 1.95 -16.96 7.27
N PHE A 52 1.08 -16.02 7.64
CA PHE A 52 1.21 -14.63 7.20
C PHE A 52 2.44 -13.93 7.83
N VAL A 53 3.02 -14.48 8.91
CA VAL A 53 4.25 -13.92 9.52
C VAL A 53 5.45 -14.07 8.57
N GLU A 54 5.57 -15.21 7.88
CA GLU A 54 6.62 -15.43 6.87
C GLU A 54 6.39 -14.53 5.64
N GLU A 55 5.15 -14.34 5.22
CA GLU A 55 4.83 -13.35 4.16
C GLU A 55 5.16 -11.92 4.61
N ALA A 56 4.98 -11.59 5.89
CA ALA A 56 5.33 -10.27 6.42
C ALA A 56 6.84 -9.99 6.25
N VAL A 57 7.70 -11.00 6.39
CA VAL A 57 9.14 -10.87 6.09
C VAL A 57 9.35 -10.45 4.64
N LEU A 58 8.64 -11.07 3.71
CA LEU A 58 8.73 -10.74 2.28
C LEU A 58 8.14 -9.36 1.98
N PHE A 59 6.99 -8.99 2.56
CA PHE A 59 6.41 -7.65 2.40
C PHE A 59 7.37 -6.55 2.88
N GLU A 60 8.10 -6.76 4.01
CA GLU A 60 9.08 -5.81 4.51
C GLU A 60 10.23 -5.62 3.49
N GLU A 61 10.79 -6.70 2.94
CA GLU A 61 11.91 -6.62 1.99
C GLU A 61 11.47 -6.14 0.58
N LEU A 62 10.26 -6.51 0.11
CA LEU A 62 9.69 -5.99 -1.13
C LEU A 62 9.41 -4.47 -1.04
N GLY A 63 8.94 -3.99 0.12
CA GLY A 63 8.78 -2.56 0.39
C GLY A 63 10.13 -1.83 0.39
N ARG A 64 11.14 -2.41 1.03
CA ARG A 64 12.51 -1.90 1.07
C ARG A 64 13.13 -1.76 -0.32
N ALA A 65 12.84 -2.73 -1.21
CA ALA A 65 13.31 -2.76 -2.59
C ALA A 65 12.47 -1.92 -3.56
N LEU A 66 11.31 -1.39 -3.13
CA LEU A 66 10.33 -0.72 -4.00
C LEU A 66 9.84 -1.63 -5.12
N TYR A 67 9.60 -2.90 -4.81
CA TYR A 67 9.14 -3.86 -5.80
C TYR A 67 7.93 -3.34 -6.60
N HIS A 68 7.99 -3.48 -7.91
CA HIS A 68 6.94 -3.19 -8.86
C HIS A 68 6.39 -4.49 -9.42
N GLY A 69 5.20 -4.88 -8.99
CA GLY A 69 4.55 -6.10 -9.44
C GLY A 69 3.42 -6.53 -8.50
N PRO A 70 2.69 -7.58 -8.85
CA PRO A 70 1.39 -7.90 -8.28
C PRO A 70 1.46 -8.67 -6.95
N TYR A 71 2.54 -8.52 -6.15
CA TYR A 71 2.65 -9.26 -4.88
C TYR A 71 1.65 -8.75 -3.84
N LEU A 72 1.53 -7.42 -3.66
CA LEU A 72 0.54 -6.85 -2.74
C LEU A 72 -0.88 -7.19 -3.19
N SER A 73 -1.19 -7.00 -4.46
CA SER A 73 -2.52 -7.22 -4.99
C SER A 73 -2.94 -8.69 -4.98
N THR A 74 -2.01 -9.61 -5.25
CA THR A 74 -2.30 -11.05 -5.23
C THR A 74 -2.30 -11.60 -3.81
N ILE A 75 -1.18 -11.48 -3.08
CA ILE A 75 -0.98 -12.11 -1.78
C ILE A 75 -1.65 -11.33 -0.65
N GLY A 76 -1.57 -10.01 -0.69
CA GLY A 76 -2.14 -9.13 0.34
C GLY A 76 -3.65 -8.90 0.21
N LEU A 77 -4.20 -8.92 -1.01
CA LEU A 77 -5.58 -8.56 -1.29
C LEU A 77 -6.42 -9.75 -1.79
N ALA A 78 -6.06 -10.36 -2.93
CA ALA A 78 -6.91 -11.30 -3.62
C ALA A 78 -6.91 -12.71 -3.00
N LEU A 79 -5.76 -13.18 -2.50
CA LEU A 79 -5.55 -14.56 -2.05
C LEU A 79 -6.63 -15.10 -1.11
N PRO A 80 -7.16 -14.37 -0.10
CA PRO A 80 -8.21 -14.90 0.76
C PRO A 80 -9.52 -15.24 0.02
N ALA A 81 -9.77 -14.59 -1.12
CA ALA A 81 -10.96 -14.82 -1.93
C ALA A 81 -10.81 -15.96 -2.94
N LEU A 82 -9.58 -16.41 -3.21
CA LEU A 82 -9.33 -17.40 -4.25
C LEU A 82 -9.68 -18.82 -3.75
N PRO A 83 -10.41 -19.63 -4.54
CA PRO A 83 -10.59 -21.05 -4.27
C PRO A 83 -9.30 -21.84 -4.53
N ASP A 84 -9.22 -23.07 -4.03
CA ASP A 84 -7.99 -23.86 -3.97
C ASP A 84 -7.33 -24.11 -5.34
N ASP A 85 -8.12 -24.32 -6.38
CA ASP A 85 -7.59 -24.47 -7.75
C ASP A 85 -6.85 -23.22 -8.25
N LEU A 86 -7.34 -22.04 -7.90
CA LEU A 86 -6.69 -20.76 -8.25
C LEU A 86 -5.51 -20.45 -7.32
N ARG A 87 -5.57 -20.86 -6.05
CA ARG A 87 -4.41 -20.76 -5.14
C ARG A 87 -3.25 -21.61 -5.64
N SER A 88 -3.52 -22.82 -6.15
CA SER A 88 -2.48 -23.66 -6.75
C SER A 88 -1.81 -22.99 -7.94
N ALA A 89 -2.56 -22.34 -8.81
CA ALA A 89 -2.02 -21.59 -9.94
C ALA A 89 -1.19 -20.36 -9.48
N VAL A 90 -1.59 -19.68 -8.39
CA VAL A 90 -0.80 -18.61 -7.76
C VAL A 90 0.49 -19.15 -7.18
N ALA A 91 0.45 -20.28 -6.44
CA ALA A 91 1.64 -20.90 -5.86
C ALA A 91 2.65 -21.30 -6.94
N ALA A 92 2.16 -21.82 -8.07
CA ALA A 92 2.97 -22.20 -9.23
C ALA A 92 3.49 -20.99 -10.05
N GLY A 93 3.08 -19.75 -9.73
CA GLY A 93 3.45 -18.56 -10.49
C GLY A 93 2.77 -18.44 -11.85
N GLU A 94 1.75 -19.25 -12.11
CA GLU A 94 1.04 -19.29 -13.40
C GLU A 94 0.08 -18.11 -13.58
N VAL A 95 -0.41 -17.52 -12.46
CA VAL A 95 -1.37 -16.43 -12.48
C VAL A 95 -1.21 -15.51 -11.28
N SER A 96 -1.33 -14.24 -11.52
CA SER A 96 -1.40 -13.18 -10.52
C SER A 96 -2.76 -12.49 -10.56
N TRP A 97 -3.16 -11.90 -9.44
CA TRP A 97 -4.47 -11.30 -9.28
C TRP A 97 -4.39 -9.89 -8.70
N THR A 98 -5.34 -9.06 -9.10
CA THR A 98 -5.67 -7.86 -8.33
C THR A 98 -7.14 -7.87 -7.92
N LEU A 99 -7.47 -7.10 -6.87
CA LEU A 99 -8.83 -7.00 -6.35
C LEU A 99 -9.32 -5.55 -6.40
N ALA A 100 -10.37 -5.31 -7.18
CA ALA A 100 -11.05 -4.03 -7.24
C ALA A 100 -11.97 -3.85 -6.02
N LEU A 101 -11.45 -3.17 -4.98
CA LEU A 101 -12.20 -2.77 -3.78
C LEU A 101 -12.86 -1.40 -3.91
N GLY A 102 -12.54 -0.66 -4.96
CA GLY A 102 -13.01 0.69 -5.23
C GLY A 102 -12.69 1.11 -6.67
N PRO A 103 -12.84 2.39 -7.00
CA PRO A 103 -12.65 2.88 -8.37
C PRO A 103 -11.19 2.83 -8.85
N LEU A 104 -10.24 2.83 -7.92
CA LEU A 104 -8.81 2.73 -8.22
C LEU A 104 -8.30 1.36 -7.83
N VAL A 105 -7.67 0.69 -8.77
CA VAL A 105 -7.15 -0.68 -8.65
C VAL A 105 -5.63 -0.65 -8.71
N THR A 106 -4.97 -1.28 -7.73
CA THR A 106 -3.51 -1.36 -7.69
C THR A 106 -2.99 -2.50 -8.56
N ASP A 107 -1.77 -2.36 -9.06
CA ASP A 107 -1.05 -3.38 -9.85
C ASP A 107 -1.85 -3.87 -11.07
N LEU A 108 -2.75 -3.02 -11.61
CA LEU A 108 -3.61 -3.36 -12.74
C LEU A 108 -2.83 -3.55 -14.05
N ASP A 109 -1.64 -3.00 -14.11
CA ASP A 109 -0.68 -3.11 -15.21
C ASP A 109 0.10 -4.43 -15.22
N THR A 110 0.24 -5.06 -14.04
CA THR A 110 1.08 -6.25 -13.86
C THR A 110 0.29 -7.50 -13.47
N ALA A 111 -0.93 -7.37 -12.94
CA ALA A 111 -1.78 -8.51 -12.59
C ALA A 111 -2.43 -9.13 -13.83
N ASP A 112 -2.43 -10.47 -13.90
CA ASP A 112 -3.04 -11.21 -15.02
C ASP A 112 -4.56 -11.12 -14.99
N ARG A 113 -5.17 -11.22 -13.79
CA ARG A 113 -6.62 -11.28 -13.59
C ARG A 113 -7.10 -10.24 -12.57
N VAL A 114 -8.35 -9.85 -12.73
CA VAL A 114 -9.03 -8.91 -11.85
C VAL A 114 -10.17 -9.61 -11.13
N ALA A 115 -10.21 -9.47 -9.81
CA ALA A 115 -11.38 -9.80 -9.00
C ALA A 115 -12.17 -8.53 -8.66
N LEU A 116 -13.51 -8.63 -8.59
CA LEU A 116 -14.41 -7.53 -8.30
C LEU A 116 -15.31 -7.87 -7.11
N VAL A 117 -15.53 -6.90 -6.22
CA VAL A 117 -16.54 -7.01 -5.16
C VAL A 117 -17.92 -6.76 -5.75
N GLY A 118 -18.77 -7.77 -5.74
CA GLY A 118 -20.17 -7.70 -6.13
C GLY A 118 -21.13 -7.66 -4.92
N GLY A 119 -22.44 -7.67 -5.16
CA GLY A 119 -23.45 -7.51 -4.12
C GLY A 119 -23.46 -8.61 -3.04
N ASP A 120 -23.10 -9.85 -3.39
CA ASP A 120 -23.16 -11.02 -2.49
C ASP A 120 -21.82 -11.77 -2.39
N GLY A 121 -20.74 -11.22 -2.95
CA GLY A 121 -19.43 -11.87 -2.92
C GLY A 121 -18.39 -11.22 -3.79
N ILE A 122 -17.36 -11.98 -4.08
CA ILE A 122 -16.25 -11.60 -4.95
C ILE A 122 -16.29 -12.46 -6.19
N TYR A 123 -16.12 -11.83 -7.33
CA TYR A 123 -16.23 -12.44 -8.65
C TYR A 123 -14.96 -12.17 -9.46
N GLU A 124 -14.57 -13.09 -10.31
CA GLU A 124 -13.66 -12.81 -11.41
C GLU A 124 -14.33 -11.84 -12.37
N LEU A 125 -13.60 -10.87 -12.87
CA LEU A 125 -14.08 -9.93 -13.87
C LEU A 125 -13.60 -10.40 -15.25
N GLU A 126 -14.50 -10.46 -16.21
CA GLU A 126 -14.20 -10.94 -17.57
C GLU A 126 -14.53 -9.87 -18.61
N GLY A 127 -13.64 -9.70 -19.60
CA GLY A 127 -13.85 -8.78 -20.71
C GLY A 127 -13.72 -7.31 -20.34
N GLU A 128 -13.00 -7.00 -19.29
CA GLU A 128 -12.73 -5.62 -18.85
C GLU A 128 -11.71 -4.91 -19.73
N GLU A 129 -11.84 -3.60 -19.81
CA GLU A 129 -10.81 -2.69 -20.33
C GLU A 129 -10.03 -2.08 -19.16
N ARG A 130 -8.70 -2.08 -19.26
CA ARG A 130 -7.79 -1.58 -18.24
C ARG A 130 -7.20 -0.24 -18.68
N GLU A 131 -7.43 0.80 -17.89
CA GLU A 131 -6.84 2.12 -18.09
C GLU A 131 -5.83 2.38 -16.97
N ILE A 132 -4.54 2.40 -17.31
CA ILE A 132 -3.48 2.68 -16.35
C ILE A 132 -3.31 4.20 -16.23
N LEU A 133 -3.34 4.70 -15.00
CA LEU A 133 -3.23 6.11 -14.69
C LEU A 133 -1.78 6.52 -14.47
N THR A 134 -1.44 7.74 -14.87
CA THR A 134 -0.19 8.35 -14.44
C THR A 134 -0.30 8.76 -12.98
N THR A 135 0.48 8.12 -12.12
CA THR A 135 0.47 8.33 -10.67
C THR A 135 1.78 8.93 -10.18
N THR A 136 1.77 9.48 -8.97
CA THR A 136 2.98 10.05 -8.36
C THR A 136 4.03 8.96 -8.08
N ASP A 137 3.60 7.80 -7.60
CA ASP A 137 4.47 6.63 -7.44
C ASP A 137 4.44 5.78 -8.71
N GLU A 138 5.50 5.88 -9.51
CA GLU A 138 5.68 5.12 -10.75
C GLU A 138 5.97 3.64 -10.49
N THR A 139 6.40 3.30 -9.26
CA THR A 139 6.70 1.92 -8.88
C THR A 139 5.47 1.15 -8.41
N ARG A 140 4.32 1.85 -8.25
CA ARG A 140 3.01 1.23 -7.99
C ARG A 140 1.90 2.04 -8.66
N PRO A 141 1.71 1.90 -9.96
CA PRO A 141 0.66 2.59 -10.68
C PRO A 141 -0.73 2.12 -10.21
N LEU A 142 -1.69 3.01 -10.34
CA LEU A 142 -3.10 2.71 -10.16
C LEU A 142 -3.77 2.70 -11.53
N GLY A 143 -4.84 1.93 -11.65
CA GLY A 143 -5.64 1.91 -12.86
C GLY A 143 -7.14 1.97 -12.56
N VAL A 144 -7.91 2.10 -13.61
CA VAL A 144 -9.37 2.03 -13.59
C VAL A 144 -9.80 0.89 -14.50
N VAL A 145 -10.74 0.10 -14.01
CA VAL A 145 -11.38 -0.95 -14.78
C VAL A 145 -12.67 -0.40 -15.38
N ARG A 146 -12.88 -0.59 -16.67
CA ARG A 146 -14.09 -0.19 -17.39
C ARG A 146 -14.76 -1.40 -18.03
N GLY A 147 -16.10 -1.42 -17.96
CA GLY A 147 -16.85 -2.56 -18.50
C GLY A 147 -16.53 -3.86 -17.80
N GLY A 148 -16.68 -4.95 -18.53
CA GLY A 148 -16.56 -6.30 -18.00
C GLY A 148 -17.83 -6.81 -17.32
N GLU A 149 -17.94 -8.11 -17.23
CA GLU A 149 -19.08 -8.80 -16.60
C GLU A 149 -18.57 -9.69 -15.45
N PRO A 150 -19.33 -9.82 -14.36
CA PRO A 150 -19.00 -10.78 -13.32
C PRO A 150 -19.03 -12.22 -13.87
N GLY A 151 -17.89 -12.87 -13.89
CA GLY A 151 -17.73 -14.25 -14.27
C GLY A 151 -17.88 -15.21 -13.08
N ARG A 152 -16.89 -16.08 -12.87
CA ARG A 152 -16.88 -17.06 -11.78
C ARG A 152 -16.94 -16.39 -10.41
N LYS A 153 -17.88 -16.83 -9.54
CA LYS A 153 -17.87 -16.45 -8.12
C LYS A 153 -16.66 -17.10 -7.42
N LEU A 154 -15.82 -16.26 -6.81
CA LEU A 154 -14.61 -16.69 -6.12
C LEU A 154 -14.88 -16.94 -4.63
N ALA A 155 -15.60 -16.02 -3.97
CA ALA A 155 -15.93 -16.14 -2.55
C ALA A 155 -17.24 -15.42 -2.19
N GLY A 156 -17.79 -15.73 -1.01
CA GLY A 156 -18.89 -14.96 -0.41
C GLY A 156 -18.38 -13.66 0.23
N SER A 157 -19.30 -12.72 0.53
CA SER A 157 -18.97 -11.42 1.13
C SER A 157 -18.32 -11.51 2.53
N THR A 158 -18.49 -12.62 3.23
CA THR A 158 -17.89 -12.84 4.57
C THR A 158 -16.36 -12.76 4.57
N VAL A 159 -15.70 -13.00 3.44
CA VAL A 159 -14.23 -12.93 3.32
C VAL A 159 -13.69 -11.50 3.34
N LEU A 160 -14.52 -10.49 3.12
CA LEU A 160 -14.11 -9.08 3.04
C LEU A 160 -13.40 -8.57 4.32
N ALA A 161 -13.86 -9.04 5.49
CA ALA A 161 -13.22 -8.69 6.76
C ALA A 161 -11.78 -9.25 6.84
N ALA A 162 -11.56 -10.48 6.41
CA ALA A 162 -10.25 -11.11 6.36
C ALA A 162 -9.33 -10.41 5.34
N ILE A 163 -9.85 -10.09 4.15
CA ILE A 163 -9.12 -9.31 3.14
C ILE A 163 -8.68 -7.97 3.70
N ARG A 164 -9.59 -7.25 4.38
CA ARG A 164 -9.30 -5.96 4.97
C ARG A 164 -8.17 -6.04 6.01
N SER A 165 -8.26 -6.97 6.96
CA SER A 165 -7.23 -7.15 7.98
C SER A 165 -5.89 -7.53 7.37
N ARG A 166 -5.88 -8.49 6.44
CA ARG A 166 -4.66 -8.93 5.75
C ARG A 166 -4.01 -7.80 4.95
N SER A 167 -4.78 -7.06 4.17
CA SER A 167 -4.25 -5.95 3.36
C SER A 167 -3.71 -4.80 4.21
N GLN A 168 -4.36 -4.46 5.32
CA GLN A 168 -3.88 -3.44 6.24
C GLN A 168 -2.57 -3.87 6.93
N ALA A 169 -2.46 -5.14 7.33
CA ALA A 169 -1.22 -5.68 7.89
C ALA A 169 -0.09 -5.69 6.84
N ALA A 170 -0.35 -6.15 5.61
CA ALA A 170 0.61 -6.13 4.51
C ALA A 170 1.14 -4.72 4.22
N LEU A 171 0.23 -3.73 4.11
CA LEU A 171 0.59 -2.33 3.90
C LEU A 171 1.41 -1.73 5.05
N ALA A 172 1.10 -2.10 6.30
CA ALA A 172 1.86 -1.66 7.47
C ALA A 172 3.28 -2.21 7.46
N ILE A 173 3.44 -3.48 7.12
CA ILE A 173 4.76 -4.13 7.01
C ILE A 173 5.56 -3.54 5.85
N GLU A 174 4.95 -3.36 4.68
CA GLU A 174 5.59 -2.72 3.52
C GLU A 174 6.06 -1.30 3.86
N ALA A 175 5.23 -0.51 4.57
CA ALA A 175 5.60 0.82 5.05
C ALA A 175 6.85 0.79 5.95
N CYS A 176 6.98 -0.22 6.82
CA CYS A 176 8.18 -0.41 7.63
C CYS A 176 9.42 -0.69 6.78
N GLY A 177 9.30 -1.49 5.72
CA GLY A 177 10.38 -1.76 4.76
C GLY A 177 10.86 -0.49 4.05
N VAL A 178 9.92 0.30 3.53
CA VAL A 178 10.18 1.61 2.90
C VAL A 178 10.90 2.56 3.86
N ALA A 179 10.36 2.71 5.08
CA ALA A 179 10.93 3.58 6.11
C ALA A 179 12.33 3.14 6.54
N ARG A 180 12.55 1.83 6.71
CA ARG A 180 13.85 1.27 7.08
C ARG A 180 14.91 1.61 6.03
N ARG A 181 14.60 1.44 4.76
CA ARG A 181 15.53 1.77 3.68
C ARG A 181 15.87 3.26 3.66
N ALA A 182 14.89 4.13 3.82
CA ALA A 182 15.09 5.58 3.87
C ALA A 182 15.99 5.99 5.05
N LEU A 183 15.75 5.39 6.24
CA LEU A 183 16.52 5.66 7.45
C LEU A 183 17.97 5.18 7.32
N GLU A 184 18.19 3.96 6.78
CA GLU A 184 19.53 3.42 6.54
C GLU A 184 20.36 4.35 5.64
N LEU A 185 19.78 4.80 4.53
CA LEU A 185 20.43 5.75 3.63
C LEU A 185 20.78 7.08 4.34
N ALA A 186 19.89 7.58 5.20
CA ALA A 186 20.14 8.82 5.92
C ALA A 186 21.24 8.68 6.98
N ILE A 187 21.28 7.53 7.68
CA ILE A 187 22.34 7.23 8.66
C ILE A 187 23.70 7.09 7.96
N GLU A 188 23.75 6.35 6.84
CA GLU A 188 24.94 6.20 6.03
C GLU A 188 25.47 7.56 5.59
N TYR A 189 24.62 8.39 4.95
CA TYR A 189 24.97 9.72 4.51
C TYR A 189 25.45 10.62 5.66
N ALA A 190 24.76 10.63 6.80
CA ALA A 190 25.14 11.41 7.97
C ALA A 190 26.47 10.97 8.60
N SER A 191 26.82 9.69 8.43
CA SER A 191 28.05 9.08 8.94
C SER A 191 29.27 9.39 8.05
N GLU A 192 29.06 9.73 6.77
CA GLU A 192 30.12 9.98 5.79
C GLU A 192 30.28 11.46 5.45
N ARG A 193 29.16 12.18 5.29
CA ARG A 193 29.17 13.58 4.86
C ARG A 193 29.82 14.50 5.89
N GLU A 194 30.81 15.27 5.46
CA GLU A 194 31.48 16.24 6.31
C GLU A 194 31.08 17.68 5.96
N GLN A 195 30.80 18.46 7.01
CA GLN A 195 30.61 19.92 6.97
C GLN A 195 31.16 20.51 8.25
N PHE A 196 31.71 21.76 8.15
CA PHE A 196 32.33 22.47 9.28
C PHE A 196 33.43 21.65 9.97
N GLY A 197 34.21 20.88 9.19
CA GLY A 197 35.33 20.08 9.67
C GLY A 197 35.02 18.80 10.42
N ARG A 198 33.74 18.33 10.37
CA ARG A 198 33.32 17.04 10.98
C ARG A 198 32.15 16.43 10.26
N ARG A 199 31.88 15.15 10.50
CA ARG A 199 30.72 14.43 9.98
C ARG A 199 29.42 15.07 10.48
N ILE A 200 28.40 15.18 9.61
CA ILE A 200 27.17 15.87 9.97
C ILE A 200 26.36 15.13 11.04
N GLY A 201 26.50 13.81 11.16
CA GLY A 201 25.83 12.99 12.18
C GLY A 201 26.22 13.31 13.64
N VAL A 202 27.33 14.05 13.87
CA VAL A 202 27.71 14.47 15.23
C VAL A 202 26.91 15.67 15.74
N TYR A 203 26.20 16.37 14.84
CA TYR A 203 25.37 17.52 15.23
C TYR A 203 24.02 17.03 15.73
N GLN A 204 23.56 17.52 16.89
CA GLN A 204 22.28 17.14 17.47
C GLN A 204 21.09 17.47 16.55
N ALA A 205 21.20 18.53 15.74
CA ALA A 205 20.19 18.88 14.73
C ALA A 205 20.02 17.81 13.63
N VAL A 206 20.97 16.86 13.49
CA VAL A 206 20.92 15.73 12.56
C VAL A 206 20.66 14.43 13.32
N SER A 207 21.44 14.16 14.39
CA SER A 207 21.36 12.88 15.11
C SER A 207 20.04 12.69 15.88
N HIS A 208 19.46 13.74 16.46
CA HIS A 208 18.19 13.60 17.21
C HIS A 208 17.00 13.28 16.28
N PRO A 209 16.77 13.98 15.15
CA PRO A 209 15.73 13.58 14.20
C PRO A 209 15.90 12.15 13.66
N LEU A 210 17.13 11.68 13.45
CA LEU A 210 17.37 10.28 13.05
C LEU A 210 17.03 9.28 14.17
N ALA A 211 17.33 9.61 15.42
CA ALA A 211 16.96 8.78 16.57
C ALA A 211 15.44 8.75 16.78
N ASP A 212 14.74 9.87 16.60
CA ASP A 212 13.28 9.93 16.65
C ASP A 212 12.66 9.12 15.49
N ALA A 213 13.20 9.23 14.28
CA ALA A 213 12.78 8.44 13.12
C ALA A 213 12.96 6.93 13.37
N TYR A 214 14.09 6.52 13.93
CA TYR A 214 14.34 5.14 14.33
C TYR A 214 13.29 4.65 15.35
N THR A 215 13.01 5.46 16.37
CA THR A 215 12.01 5.11 17.39
C THR A 215 10.61 4.93 16.79
N GLN A 216 10.18 5.85 15.89
CA GLN A 216 8.89 5.74 15.22
C GLN A 216 8.81 4.48 14.35
N LEU A 217 9.87 4.15 13.63
CA LEU A 217 9.94 2.94 12.82
C LEU A 217 9.82 1.67 13.67
N GLU A 218 10.54 1.57 14.80
CA GLU A 218 10.49 0.37 15.65
C GLU A 218 9.13 0.20 16.34
N LEU A 219 8.47 1.29 16.72
CA LEU A 219 7.08 1.25 17.22
C LEU A 219 6.10 0.78 16.12
N ALA A 220 6.25 1.31 14.90
CA ALA A 220 5.45 0.91 13.76
C ALA A 220 5.63 -0.58 13.44
N ARG A 221 6.88 -1.05 13.43
CA ARG A 221 7.22 -2.45 13.17
C ARG A 221 6.64 -3.39 14.21
N SER A 222 6.67 -3.02 15.48
CA SER A 222 6.09 -3.81 16.57
C SER A 222 4.58 -3.99 16.40
N LEU A 223 3.86 -2.92 16.03
CA LEU A 223 2.43 -2.97 15.72
C LEU A 223 2.15 -3.82 14.48
N ALA A 224 2.97 -3.67 13.43
CA ALA A 224 2.82 -4.41 12.18
C ALA A 224 3.04 -5.92 12.37
N LEU A 225 4.03 -6.32 13.19
CA LEU A 225 4.26 -7.73 13.54
C LEU A 225 3.14 -8.31 14.41
N TRP A 226 2.59 -7.52 15.33
CA TRP A 226 1.40 -7.94 16.07
C TRP A 226 0.21 -8.18 15.14
N ALA A 227 -0.02 -7.28 14.18
CA ALA A 227 -1.07 -7.45 13.18
C ALA A 227 -0.84 -8.70 12.31
N ALA A 228 0.41 -8.92 11.88
CA ALA A 228 0.77 -10.10 11.09
C ALA A 228 0.51 -11.40 11.85
N TRP A 229 0.86 -11.45 13.13
CA TRP A 229 0.57 -12.61 13.99
C TRP A 229 -0.94 -12.82 14.16
N CYS A 230 -1.71 -11.76 14.45
CA CYS A 230 -3.17 -11.87 14.58
C CYS A 230 -3.84 -12.37 13.30
N VAL A 231 -3.35 -11.93 12.13
CA VAL A 231 -3.85 -12.41 10.83
C VAL A 231 -3.49 -13.88 10.61
N ALA A 232 -2.25 -14.29 10.94
CA ALA A 232 -1.78 -15.66 10.77
C ALA A 232 -2.57 -16.65 11.62
N GLU A 233 -2.84 -16.28 12.90
CA GLU A 233 -3.56 -17.13 13.85
C GLU A 233 -5.10 -17.03 13.75
N GLY A 234 -5.64 -16.16 12.89
CA GLY A 234 -7.07 -15.88 12.86
C GLY A 234 -7.60 -15.31 14.18
N ASP A 235 -6.77 -14.57 14.90
CA ASP A 235 -7.09 -14.02 16.22
C ASP A 235 -8.22 -12.98 16.13
N GLY A 236 -9.09 -12.95 17.14
CA GLY A 236 -10.22 -12.02 17.20
C GLY A 236 -9.82 -10.54 17.18
N GLN A 237 -8.58 -10.22 17.51
CA GLN A 237 -8.03 -8.85 17.46
C GLN A 237 -7.46 -8.47 16.09
N ALA A 238 -7.50 -9.35 15.08
CA ALA A 238 -6.87 -9.09 13.77
C ALA A 238 -7.33 -7.78 13.13
N ALA A 239 -8.61 -7.43 13.22
CA ALA A 239 -9.14 -6.18 12.69
C ALA A 239 -8.55 -4.95 13.41
N LEU A 240 -8.55 -4.98 14.74
CA LEU A 240 -8.00 -3.91 15.58
C LEU A 240 -6.50 -3.74 15.39
N ALA A 241 -5.76 -4.85 15.44
CA ALA A 241 -4.30 -4.87 15.27
C ALA A 241 -3.89 -4.33 13.90
N SER A 242 -4.55 -4.79 12.82
CA SER A 242 -4.24 -4.37 11.45
C SER A 242 -4.58 -2.89 11.21
N ALA A 243 -5.68 -2.40 11.76
CA ALA A 243 -6.05 -1.00 11.69
C ALA A 243 -5.05 -0.10 12.43
N ALA A 244 -4.65 -0.50 13.66
CA ALA A 244 -3.66 0.24 14.45
C ALA A 244 -2.28 0.25 13.75
N ALA A 245 -1.86 -0.90 13.22
CA ALA A 245 -0.61 -1.03 12.51
C ALA A 245 -0.59 -0.15 11.25
N LYS A 246 -1.61 -0.24 10.39
CA LYS A 246 -1.70 0.56 9.16
C LYS A 246 -1.75 2.05 9.45
N ALA A 247 -2.55 2.47 10.43
CA ALA A 247 -2.67 3.88 10.80
C ALA A 247 -1.35 4.48 11.29
N HIS A 248 -0.58 3.73 12.10
CA HIS A 248 0.70 4.22 12.62
C HIS A 248 1.84 4.08 11.62
N ALA A 249 1.99 2.91 10.98
CA ALA A 249 3.12 2.63 10.11
C ALA A 249 3.12 3.52 8.85
N SER A 250 1.95 3.82 8.27
CA SER A 250 1.89 4.68 7.08
C SER A 250 2.35 6.12 7.37
N GLU A 251 1.92 6.72 8.47
CA GLU A 251 2.37 8.07 8.87
C GLU A 251 3.85 8.07 9.29
N ALA A 252 4.29 7.02 10.03
CA ALA A 252 5.68 6.89 10.42
C ALA A 252 6.60 6.78 9.18
N ALA A 253 6.21 6.02 8.15
CA ALA A 253 7.00 5.89 6.93
C ALA A 253 7.15 7.22 6.20
N VAL A 254 6.07 8.00 6.06
CA VAL A 254 6.12 9.35 5.49
C VAL A 254 7.10 10.21 6.26
N LYS A 255 6.97 10.23 7.61
CA LYS A 255 7.82 11.06 8.48
C LYS A 255 9.30 10.66 8.44
N VAL A 256 9.59 9.37 8.41
CA VAL A 256 10.96 8.85 8.29
C VAL A 256 11.56 9.25 6.94
N CYS A 257 10.82 9.12 5.84
CA CYS A 257 11.28 9.55 4.52
C CYS A 257 11.52 11.06 4.46
N GLU A 258 10.65 11.90 5.04
CA GLU A 258 10.86 13.33 5.16
C GLU A 258 12.16 13.67 5.91
N THR A 259 12.41 12.98 7.03
CA THR A 259 13.63 13.15 7.82
C THR A 259 14.86 12.75 7.01
N ALA A 260 14.78 11.62 6.29
CA ALA A 260 15.86 11.16 5.42
C ALA A 260 16.19 12.17 4.30
N ILE A 261 15.16 12.69 3.64
CA ILE A 261 15.31 13.75 2.61
C ILE A 261 15.94 15.00 3.22
N GLN A 262 15.47 15.44 4.39
CA GLN A 262 16.03 16.62 5.07
C GLN A 262 17.51 16.46 5.40
N VAL A 263 17.94 15.27 5.85
CA VAL A 263 19.35 14.97 6.15
C VAL A 263 20.22 15.02 4.91
N HIS A 264 19.71 14.54 3.77
CA HIS A 264 20.43 14.60 2.49
C HIS A 264 20.45 16.02 1.89
N GLY A 265 19.50 16.88 2.28
CA GLY A 265 19.36 18.22 1.70
C GLY A 265 18.97 18.17 0.22
N GLY A 266 19.55 19.04 -0.60
CA GLY A 266 19.16 19.21 -2.00
C GLY A 266 19.19 17.91 -2.82
N ILE A 267 20.17 17.03 -2.61
CA ILE A 267 20.27 15.76 -3.37
C ILE A 267 19.11 14.80 -3.07
N GLY A 268 18.55 14.83 -1.85
CA GLY A 268 17.43 13.98 -1.47
C GLY A 268 16.14 14.23 -2.27
N PHE A 269 16.02 15.37 -2.95
CA PHE A 269 14.88 15.72 -3.82
C PHE A 269 15.16 15.52 -5.30
N THR A 270 16.38 15.15 -5.67
CA THR A 270 16.72 14.96 -7.09
C THR A 270 16.31 13.60 -7.60
N TRP A 271 16.15 13.48 -8.92
CA TRP A 271 15.80 12.22 -9.58
C TRP A 271 16.92 11.17 -9.51
N GLU A 272 18.17 11.61 -9.25
CA GLU A 272 19.31 10.72 -9.11
C GLU A 272 19.29 9.90 -7.82
N HIS A 273 18.57 10.36 -6.78
CA HIS A 273 18.55 9.69 -5.49
C HIS A 273 17.25 8.95 -5.23
N VAL A 274 17.33 7.71 -4.76
CA VAL A 274 16.15 6.81 -4.55
C VAL A 274 15.16 7.31 -3.48
N LEU A 275 15.55 8.25 -2.61
CA LEU A 275 14.70 8.76 -1.52
C LEU A 275 13.37 9.33 -2.01
N HIS A 276 13.35 10.02 -3.16
CA HIS A 276 12.08 10.52 -3.71
C HIS A 276 11.10 9.40 -4.07
N ARG A 277 11.59 8.22 -4.50
CA ARG A 277 10.76 7.04 -4.79
C ARG A 277 10.24 6.42 -3.50
N LEU A 278 11.09 6.27 -2.47
CA LEU A 278 10.68 5.78 -1.14
C LEU A 278 9.61 6.69 -0.53
N TYR A 279 9.77 8.01 -0.62
CA TYR A 279 8.78 8.97 -0.15
C TYR A 279 7.45 8.87 -0.90
N LYS A 280 7.48 8.76 -2.23
CA LYS A 280 6.29 8.57 -3.07
C LYS A 280 5.56 7.27 -2.71
N ARG A 281 6.26 6.16 -2.49
CA ARG A 281 5.70 4.90 -2.04
C ARG A 281 5.08 5.04 -0.63
N ALA A 282 5.72 5.74 0.30
CA ALA A 282 5.17 5.98 1.63
C ALA A 282 3.85 6.78 1.55
N LEU A 283 3.78 7.84 0.72
CA LEU A 283 2.55 8.61 0.46
C LEU A 283 1.47 7.75 -0.22
N TRP A 284 1.86 6.88 -1.15
CA TRP A 284 0.93 5.95 -1.78
C TRP A 284 0.31 5.01 -0.72
N ILE A 285 1.13 4.40 0.14
CA ILE A 285 0.66 3.51 1.21
C ILE A 285 -0.25 4.26 2.17
N GLU A 286 0.06 5.50 2.56
CA GLU A 286 -0.76 6.32 3.44
C GLU A 286 -2.15 6.57 2.85
N SER A 287 -2.21 6.91 1.56
CA SER A 287 -3.45 7.28 0.87
C SER A 287 -4.29 6.08 0.41
N PHE A 288 -3.68 4.91 0.20
CA PHE A 288 -4.37 3.73 -0.33
C PHE A 288 -5.30 3.08 0.71
N GLY A 289 -6.54 2.78 0.29
CA GLY A 289 -7.56 2.17 1.14
C GLY A 289 -8.09 3.13 2.21
N THR A 290 -8.11 2.70 3.48
CA THR A 290 -8.65 3.51 4.58
C THR A 290 -7.58 4.43 5.18
N SER A 291 -7.87 5.74 5.27
CA SER A 291 -6.94 6.72 5.85
C SER A 291 -6.68 6.48 7.34
N ALA A 292 -5.51 6.90 7.83
CA ALA A 292 -5.13 6.78 9.24
C ALA A 292 -6.14 7.45 10.18
N THR A 293 -6.68 8.62 9.80
CA THR A 293 -7.73 9.33 10.58
C THR A 293 -8.98 8.47 10.73
N ARG A 294 -9.46 7.85 9.67
CA ARG A 294 -10.64 6.98 9.71
C ARG A 294 -10.38 5.71 10.52
N LEU A 295 -9.21 5.09 10.35
CA LEU A 295 -8.82 3.92 11.13
C LEU A 295 -8.79 4.23 12.62
N ARG A 296 -8.26 5.38 13.04
CA ARG A 296 -8.30 5.81 14.45
C ARG A 296 -9.72 6.03 14.96
N ALA A 297 -10.60 6.57 14.15
CA ALA A 297 -12.01 6.72 14.53
C ALA A 297 -12.70 5.36 14.74
N GLU A 298 -12.43 4.39 13.88
CA GLU A 298 -12.94 3.02 13.99
C GLU A 298 -12.38 2.31 15.24
N ILE A 299 -11.07 2.45 15.52
CA ILE A 299 -10.43 1.95 16.74
C ILE A 299 -11.08 2.57 17.99
N ALA A 300 -11.31 3.89 17.97
CA ALA A 300 -11.94 4.57 19.09
C ALA A 300 -13.38 4.08 19.31
N ALA A 301 -14.15 3.85 18.25
CA ALA A 301 -15.51 3.32 18.35
C ALA A 301 -15.52 1.91 18.96
N GLU A 302 -14.61 1.04 18.58
CA GLU A 302 -14.47 -0.29 19.17
C GLU A 302 -14.08 -0.23 20.65
N LEU A 303 -13.08 0.56 21.01
CA LEU A 303 -12.57 0.63 22.38
C LEU A 303 -13.55 1.33 23.35
N LEU A 304 -14.28 2.34 22.89
CA LEU A 304 -15.14 3.16 23.75
C LEU A 304 -16.59 2.67 23.78
N ASN A 305 -17.10 2.16 22.68
CA ASN A 305 -18.51 1.80 22.52
C ASN A 305 -18.75 0.29 22.43
N GLY A 306 -17.69 -0.52 22.33
CA GLY A 306 -17.79 -1.97 22.06
C GLY A 306 -18.31 -2.30 20.66
N GLU A 307 -18.22 -1.34 19.71
CA GLU A 307 -18.63 -1.54 18.33
C GLU A 307 -17.55 -2.33 17.58
N SER A 308 -17.87 -3.56 17.16
CA SER A 308 -16.92 -4.43 16.47
C SER A 308 -16.50 -3.86 15.11
N MET A 309 -15.21 -3.76 14.86
CA MET A 309 -14.65 -3.37 13.55
C MET A 309 -14.95 -4.36 12.43
N GLN A 310 -15.41 -5.56 12.74
CA GLN A 310 -15.73 -6.61 11.76
C GLN A 310 -16.94 -6.28 10.88
N GLY A 311 -17.80 -5.32 11.29
CA GLY A 311 -19.01 -4.95 10.58
C GLY A 311 -18.94 -3.78 9.60
N THR A 312 -17.80 -3.08 9.49
CA THR A 312 -17.68 -1.94 8.58
C THR A 312 -17.30 -2.42 7.17
N ALA A 313 -18.31 -2.65 6.33
CA ALA A 313 -18.12 -2.87 4.90
C ALA A 313 -17.38 -1.69 4.25
N ALA A 314 -16.59 -1.97 3.21
CA ALA A 314 -16.03 -0.93 2.35
C ALA A 314 -17.15 0.04 1.87
N PRO A 315 -16.86 1.33 1.68
CA PRO A 315 -17.88 2.27 1.22
C PRO A 315 -18.48 1.77 -0.10
N ALA A 316 -19.81 1.76 -0.17
CA ALA A 316 -20.52 1.39 -1.39
C ALA A 316 -19.99 2.22 -2.58
N THR A 317 -19.64 1.55 -3.66
CA THR A 317 -19.34 2.18 -4.94
C THR A 317 -20.49 3.08 -5.34
N PRO A 318 -20.26 4.31 -5.83
CA PRO A 318 -21.34 5.09 -6.41
C PRO A 318 -21.89 4.31 -7.61
N GLU A 319 -23.20 4.05 -7.58
CA GLU A 319 -23.92 3.42 -8.69
C GLU A 319 -23.60 4.12 -10.00
N ASN A 320 -23.34 3.33 -11.01
CA ASN A 320 -23.15 3.75 -12.40
C ASN A 320 -24.26 4.73 -12.84
N ALA A 321 -23.91 6.01 -12.96
CA ALA A 321 -24.72 6.97 -13.67
C ALA A 321 -24.52 6.77 -15.17
N ALA A 322 -25.07 5.73 -15.73
CA ALA A 322 -25.17 5.53 -17.18
C ALA A 322 -26.37 4.64 -17.53
N SER A 323 -27.57 5.22 -17.50
CA SER A 323 -28.65 4.86 -18.44
C SER A 323 -29.79 5.85 -18.28
N GLY A 324 -29.88 6.78 -19.21
CA GLY A 324 -30.95 7.76 -19.31
C GLY A 324 -31.04 8.28 -20.71
N SER A 325 -31.37 7.41 -21.65
CA SER A 325 -31.92 7.84 -22.94
C SER A 325 -33.44 7.77 -22.84
N GLY A 326 -34.10 8.89 -22.99
CA GLY A 326 -35.55 8.96 -23.19
C GLY A 326 -36.07 10.39 -23.34
N PRO A 327 -37.03 10.67 -24.19
CA PRO A 327 -37.15 11.92 -24.93
C PRO A 327 -38.20 12.90 -24.36
N GLY A 328 -37.94 14.18 -24.61
CA GLY A 328 -38.97 15.14 -24.92
C GLY A 328 -39.76 15.78 -23.78
N GLY A 329 -39.66 17.10 -23.67
CA GLY A 329 -40.54 17.92 -22.87
C GLY A 329 -40.01 19.35 -22.73
N SER A 330 -40.43 20.22 -23.68
CA SER A 330 -40.27 21.67 -23.60
C SER A 330 -40.92 22.23 -22.34
N ASP A 331 -40.22 23.12 -21.61
CA ASP A 331 -40.81 24.45 -21.34
C ASP A 331 -39.76 25.41 -20.73
N ARG A 332 -39.85 26.63 -21.24
CA ARG A 332 -39.09 27.82 -20.84
C ARG A 332 -39.44 28.23 -19.42
N ILE A 333 -38.48 28.76 -18.67
CA ILE A 333 -38.58 30.09 -18.03
C ILE A 333 -37.16 30.48 -17.56
N GLY A 334 -36.74 31.69 -17.97
CA GLY A 334 -35.46 32.29 -17.64
C GLY A 334 -35.46 32.89 -16.23
N ASN A 335 -34.27 33.07 -15.71
CA ASN A 335 -33.84 34.29 -15.05
C ASN A 335 -32.32 34.26 -14.82
N GLY A 336 -31.72 35.32 -15.33
CA GLY A 336 -30.31 35.59 -15.24
C GLY A 336 -29.88 36.05 -13.85
N VAL A 337 -28.63 35.73 -13.52
CA VAL A 337 -27.84 36.52 -12.58
C VAL A 337 -26.44 36.66 -13.20
N GLY A 338 -26.01 37.91 -13.26
CA GLY A 338 -24.87 38.39 -13.99
C GLY A 338 -23.53 37.98 -13.45
N VAL A 339 -22.62 37.78 -14.39
CA VAL A 339 -21.17 37.69 -14.16
C VAL A 339 -20.63 39.12 -14.07
N ALA A 340 -20.10 39.51 -12.91
CA ALA A 340 -19.35 40.75 -12.75
C ALA A 340 -17.90 40.53 -13.23
N SER A 341 -17.59 41.20 -14.34
CA SER A 341 -16.23 41.40 -14.83
C SER A 341 -15.51 42.38 -13.90
N MET A 342 -14.39 41.97 -13.31
CA MET A 342 -13.42 42.91 -12.71
C MET A 342 -12.32 43.20 -13.71
N GLY A 343 -12.22 44.50 -13.99
CA GLY A 343 -11.34 45.11 -14.97
C GLY A 343 -9.87 45.07 -14.56
N SER A 344 -9.08 45.06 -15.57
CA SER A 344 -7.64 45.35 -15.61
C SER A 344 -7.38 46.79 -15.18
N ASP A 345 -6.48 46.98 -14.23
CA ASP A 345 -5.84 48.27 -13.93
C ASP A 345 -4.37 48.27 -14.38
N PRO A 346 -3.87 49.44 -14.81
CA PRO A 346 -2.67 49.56 -15.64
C PRO A 346 -1.38 49.76 -14.83
N ASP A 347 -0.30 49.40 -15.51
CA ASP A 347 1.12 49.66 -15.25
C ASP A 347 1.44 51.15 -14.96
N PRO A 348 2.22 51.49 -13.93
CA PRO A 348 2.91 52.78 -13.82
C PRO A 348 4.43 52.63 -13.94
N SER A 349 4.92 52.55 -15.16
CA SER A 349 6.29 52.98 -15.45
C SER A 349 6.28 54.41 -15.98
N SER A 350 6.75 55.42 -15.20
CA SER A 350 7.56 56.54 -15.63
C SER A 350 7.59 57.69 -14.63
N GLN A 351 8.76 58.20 -14.45
CA GLN A 351 9.24 59.47 -13.79
C GLN A 351 9.75 59.21 -12.37
N GLY A 352 11.03 59.38 -12.10
CA GLY A 352 11.95 60.45 -12.37
C GLY A 352 12.64 60.80 -11.08
N GLY A 353 13.97 60.87 -11.05
CA GLY A 353 14.78 61.36 -9.93
C GLY A 353 15.99 60.52 -9.66
#